data_cc4c6e0c2bb48c8272bfba8265f66ba5
#
_entry.id   cc4c6e0c2bb48c8272bfba8265f66ba5
#
_cell.length_a   1.000
_cell.length_b   1.000
_cell.length_c   1.000
_cell.angle_alpha   90.00
_cell.angle_beta   90.00
_cell.angle_gamma   90.00
#
_symmetry.space_group_name_H-M   'P 1'
#
loop_
_entity.id
_entity.type
_entity.pdbx_description
1 polymer ?
#
loop_
_entity_poly.entity_id
_entity_poly.type
_entity_poly.pdbx_seq_one_letter_code
_entity_poly.pdbx_strand_id
1 'polypeptide(L)' 'MQDIHNGISAALLEGAVWRKSQRSNSQGACVELARLDSATVAMRNSRDPRGTALVYPADAVKAMVRALRAGEFNDLVS' A
#
# COMPACT_ATOMS: atom_id res chain seq x y z
N MET A 1 6.03 -18.69 -12.30
CA MET A 1 6.23 -17.49 -11.50
C MET A 1 5.47 -16.35 -12.14
N GLN A 2 4.70 -15.63 -11.36
CA GLN A 2 3.95 -14.50 -11.89
C GLN A 2 4.79 -13.24 -11.88
N ASP A 3 4.64 -12.44 -12.93
CA ASP A 3 5.22 -11.12 -12.95
C ASP A 3 4.47 -10.22 -11.98
N ILE A 4 5.19 -9.64 -11.05
CA ILE A 4 4.62 -8.66 -10.14
C ILE A 4 4.73 -7.30 -10.83
N HIS A 5 3.59 -6.67 -11.07
CA HIS A 5 3.52 -5.40 -11.78
C HIS A 5 2.44 -4.52 -11.17
N ASN A 6 2.55 -3.24 -11.40
CA ASN A 6 1.54 -2.29 -10.96
C ASN A 6 0.21 -2.64 -11.62
N GLY A 7 -0.85 -2.72 -10.83
CA GLY A 7 -2.17 -3.09 -11.31
C GLY A 7 -2.51 -4.57 -11.17
N ILE A 8 -1.57 -5.38 -10.66
CA ILE A 8 -1.81 -6.80 -10.43
C ILE A 8 -2.96 -6.98 -9.42
N SER A 9 -3.73 -8.05 -9.56
CA SER A 9 -4.71 -8.39 -8.53
C SER A 9 -3.98 -8.71 -7.22
N ALA A 10 -4.42 -8.09 -6.12
CA ALA A 10 -3.81 -8.34 -4.82
C ALA A 10 -3.94 -9.81 -4.41
N ALA A 11 -4.96 -10.50 -4.91
CA ALA A 11 -5.16 -11.93 -4.65
C ALA A 11 -4.01 -12.78 -5.19
N LEU A 12 -3.28 -12.29 -6.17
CA LEU A 12 -2.16 -13.01 -6.78
C LEU A 12 -0.84 -12.81 -6.05
N LEU A 13 -0.81 -11.93 -5.06
CA LEU A 13 0.40 -11.66 -4.28
C LEU A 13 0.45 -12.64 -3.10
N GLU A 14 0.71 -13.90 -3.42
CA GLU A 14 0.77 -14.97 -2.43
C GLU A 14 1.90 -14.73 -1.45
N GLY A 15 1.65 -14.98 -0.19
CA GLY A 15 2.64 -14.80 0.85
C GLY A 15 2.81 -13.37 1.31
N ALA A 16 2.15 -12.40 0.67
CA ALA A 16 2.22 -11.01 1.11
C ALA A 16 1.59 -10.86 2.50
N VAL A 17 2.30 -10.17 3.38
CA VAL A 17 1.78 -9.86 4.72
C VAL A 17 1.33 -8.41 4.70
N TRP A 18 0.03 -8.21 4.67
CA TRP A 18 -0.57 -6.89 4.57
C TRP A 18 -0.70 -6.25 5.95
N ARG A 19 -0.30 -5.01 6.05
CA ARG A 19 -0.37 -4.25 7.29
C ARG A 19 -1.19 -2.98 7.05
N LYS A 20 -2.15 -2.74 7.91
CA LYS A 20 -2.88 -1.47 7.95
C LYS A 20 -2.52 -0.71 9.21
N SER A 21 -2.73 0.61 9.18
CA SER A 21 -2.46 1.46 10.32
C SER A 21 -3.38 1.10 11.50
N GLN A 22 -2.85 1.19 12.71
CA GLN A 22 -3.66 1.08 13.92
C GLN A 22 -4.60 2.28 14.08
N ARG A 23 -4.40 3.31 13.27
CA ARG A 23 -5.27 4.48 13.25
C ARG A 23 -6.40 4.36 12.25
N SER A 24 -6.58 3.17 11.66
CA SER A 24 -7.71 2.91 10.79
C SER A 24 -9.01 3.13 11.54
N ASN A 25 -9.98 3.74 10.85
CA ASN A 25 -11.27 3.97 11.48
C ASN A 25 -12.09 2.69 11.54
N SER A 26 -13.16 2.71 12.33
CA SER A 26 -14.02 1.55 12.53
C SER A 26 -14.83 1.20 11.29
N GLN A 27 -14.84 2.07 10.28
CA GLN A 27 -15.53 1.83 9.01
C GLN A 27 -14.75 0.89 8.10
N GLY A 28 -13.50 0.59 8.44
CA GLY A 28 -12.68 -0.32 7.67
C GLY A 28 -12.09 0.27 6.40
N ALA A 29 -12.29 1.55 6.14
CA ALA A 29 -11.71 2.21 4.97
C ALA A 29 -10.25 2.53 5.27
N CYS A 30 -9.35 1.73 4.73
CA CYS A 30 -7.95 1.81 5.08
C CYS A 30 -7.06 1.48 3.89
N VAL A 31 -5.88 2.05 3.90
CA VAL A 31 -4.81 1.66 2.97
C VAL A 31 -3.95 0.61 3.67
N GLU A 32 -3.66 -0.46 2.97
CA GLU A 32 -2.76 -1.50 3.47
C GLU A 32 -1.52 -1.57 2.63
N LEU A 33 -0.39 -1.82 3.29
CA LEU A 33 0.91 -1.94 2.63
C LEU A 33 1.49 -3.32 2.91
N ALA A 34 2.18 -3.87 1.92
CA ALA A 34 2.92 -5.11 2.10
C ALA A 34 4.27 -5.00 1.44
N ARG A 35 5.32 -5.41 2.14
CA ARG A 35 6.63 -5.50 1.54
C ARG A 35 6.73 -6.82 0.79
N LEU A 36 7.01 -6.74 -0.50
CA LEU A 36 7.10 -7.93 -1.34
C LEU A 36 8.51 -8.49 -1.39
N ASP A 37 9.51 -7.59 -1.41
CA ASP A 37 10.91 -7.97 -1.34
C ASP A 37 11.71 -6.76 -0.85
N SER A 38 13.04 -6.81 -0.91
CA SER A 38 13.89 -5.74 -0.38
C SER A 38 13.70 -4.40 -1.11
N ALA A 39 13.11 -4.41 -2.30
CA ALA A 39 13.04 -3.23 -3.15
C ALA A 39 11.60 -2.86 -3.56
N THR A 40 10.60 -3.63 -3.16
CA THR A 40 9.25 -3.48 -3.71
C THR A 40 8.19 -3.50 -2.62
N VAL A 41 7.26 -2.55 -2.68
CA VAL A 41 6.14 -2.45 -1.75
C VAL A 41 4.85 -2.39 -2.55
N ALA A 42 3.84 -3.13 -2.08
CA ALA A 42 2.51 -3.10 -2.67
C ALA A 42 1.54 -2.36 -1.74
N MET A 43 0.52 -1.77 -2.34
CA MET A 43 -0.51 -1.02 -1.64
C MET A 43 -1.86 -1.49 -2.15
N ARG A 44 -2.83 -1.66 -1.25
CA ARG A 44 -4.17 -2.05 -1.64
C ARG A 44 -5.22 -1.36 -0.79
N ASN A 45 -6.44 -1.38 -1.30
CA ASN A 45 -7.62 -0.91 -0.57
C ASN A 45 -8.10 -2.04 0.34
N SER A 46 -8.21 -1.77 1.64
CA SER A 46 -8.64 -2.79 2.59
C SER A 46 -10.07 -3.27 2.35
N ARG A 47 -10.89 -2.45 1.70
CA ARG A 47 -12.27 -2.82 1.38
C ARG A 47 -12.39 -3.71 0.15
N ASP A 48 -11.31 -3.81 -0.62
CA ASP A 48 -11.28 -4.67 -1.79
C ASP A 48 -9.95 -5.43 -1.78
N PRO A 49 -9.80 -6.37 -0.83
CA PRO A 49 -8.51 -7.02 -0.61
C PRO A 49 -8.06 -7.92 -1.76
N ARG A 50 -8.97 -8.26 -2.66
CA ARG A 50 -8.65 -9.06 -3.84
C ARG A 50 -8.57 -8.23 -5.10
N GLY A 51 -8.78 -6.91 -4.97
CA GLY A 51 -8.76 -6.01 -6.10
C GLY A 51 -7.36 -5.65 -6.54
N THR A 52 -7.27 -4.59 -7.31
CA THR A 52 -6.02 -4.11 -7.88
C THR A 52 -5.06 -3.64 -6.80
N ALA A 53 -3.82 -4.07 -6.88
CA ALA A 53 -2.74 -3.56 -6.04
C ALA A 53 -1.88 -2.59 -6.84
N LEU A 54 -1.43 -1.53 -6.16
CA LEU A 54 -0.43 -0.62 -6.70
C LEU A 54 0.93 -1.13 -6.24
N VAL A 55 1.88 -1.19 -7.15
CA VAL A 55 3.20 -1.72 -6.84
C VAL A 55 4.24 -0.65 -7.12
N TYR A 56 5.03 -0.34 -6.11
CA TYR A 56 6.02 0.74 -6.17
C TYR A 56 7.39 0.26 -5.72
N PRO A 57 8.45 0.90 -6.22
CA PRO A 57 9.75 0.75 -5.59
C PRO A 57 9.66 1.19 -4.12
N ALA A 58 10.36 0.48 -3.23
CA ALA A 58 10.34 0.81 -1.81
C ALA A 58 10.81 2.26 -1.56
N ASP A 59 11.77 2.75 -2.38
CA ASP A 59 12.25 4.12 -2.24
C ASP A 59 11.15 5.16 -2.50
N ALA A 60 10.26 4.88 -3.44
CA ALA A 60 9.13 5.79 -3.70
C ALA A 60 8.18 5.86 -2.51
N VAL A 61 7.89 4.72 -1.89
CA VAL A 61 7.03 4.67 -0.71
C VAL A 61 7.71 5.36 0.47
N LYS A 62 9.01 5.18 0.60
CA LYS A 62 9.78 5.85 1.66
C LYS A 62 9.70 7.38 1.49
N ALA A 63 9.83 7.87 0.27
CA ALA A 63 9.70 9.30 -0.01
C ALA A 63 8.29 9.79 0.34
N MET A 64 7.26 9.04 0.01
CA MET A 64 5.89 9.37 0.35
C MET A 64 5.72 9.46 1.87
N VAL A 65 6.25 8.49 2.61
CA VAL A 65 6.14 8.50 4.07
C VAL A 65 6.78 9.76 4.66
N ARG A 66 7.95 10.16 4.15
CA ARG A 66 8.62 11.38 4.58
C ARG A 66 7.78 12.62 4.27
N ALA A 67 7.19 12.66 3.08
CA ALA A 67 6.34 13.78 2.68
C ALA A 67 5.09 13.89 3.56
N LEU A 68 4.47 12.75 3.88
CA LEU A 68 3.31 12.71 4.77
C LEU A 68 3.66 13.22 6.17
N ARG A 69 4.83 12.84 6.69
CA ARG A 69 5.29 13.29 8.00
C ARG A 69 5.56 14.80 8.02
N ALA A 70 5.99 15.34 6.89
CA ALA A 70 6.25 16.79 6.76
C ALA A 70 4.99 17.60 6.48
N GLY A 71 3.85 16.95 6.30
CA GLY A 71 2.57 17.65 6.06
C GLY A 71 2.36 18.09 4.62
N GLU A 72 3.15 17.60 3.67
CA GLU A 72 3.08 18.06 2.28
C GLU A 72 1.73 17.82 1.62
N PHE A 73 0.97 16.84 2.10
CA PHE A 73 -0.31 16.48 1.51
C PHE A 73 -1.49 16.78 2.42
N ASN A 74 -1.28 17.53 3.49
CA ASN A 74 -2.36 17.79 4.45
C ASN A 74 -3.56 18.46 3.82
N ASP A 75 -3.35 19.33 2.84
CA ASP A 75 -4.44 20.02 2.15
C ASP A 75 -5.33 19.08 1.32
N LEU A 76 -4.81 17.90 0.99
CA LEU A 76 -5.58 16.93 0.21
C LEU A 76 -6.51 16.08 1.07
N VAL A 77 -6.28 16.01 2.37
CA VAL A 77 -6.96 15.06 3.24
C VAL A 77 -7.64 15.73 4.44
N SER A 78 -7.54 17.02 4.56
CA SER A 78 -8.14 17.75 5.67
C SER A 78 -9.50 18.35 5.31
#